data_886cd2e26043954c4828a4e716247df4
#
_entry.id   886cd2e26043954c4828a4e716247df4
#
_cell.length_a   1.000
_cell.length_b   1.000
_cell.length_c   1.000
_cell.angle_alpha   90.00
_cell.angle_beta   90.00
_cell.angle_gamma   90.00
#
_symmetry.space_group_name_H-M   'P 1'
#
loop_
_entity.id
_entity.type
_entity.pdbx_description
1 polymer ?
#
loop_
_entity_poly.entity_id
_entity_poly.type
_entity_poly.pdbx_seq_one_letter_code
_entity_poly.pdbx_strand_id
1 'polypeptide(L)'
;MVSLSIILPVFNEEIRLKKTLPILEKFLRLSKKNRIELIFVSDGSIDKTNRILKKFINLKKFNISLIAYKNNVGKGYAVKRGVLKAKNQWILLCDTDLSVHPNQFNKWFFSKMINSNKCAYYGSREHQDSVVKASLAR
;
A
#
# COMPACT_ATOMS: atom_id res chain seq x y z
N MET A 1 9.64 1.84 17.59
CA MET A 1 8.47 2.43 16.86
C MET A 1 8.82 2.40 15.38
N VAL A 2 7.96 1.84 14.54
CA VAL A 2 8.15 1.77 13.09
C VAL A 2 7.63 3.06 12.45
N SER A 3 8.38 3.60 11.48
CA SER A 3 8.01 4.76 10.67
C SER A 3 7.89 4.30 9.21
N LEU A 4 6.64 4.14 8.71
CA LEU A 4 6.33 3.43 7.47
C LEU A 4 5.35 4.21 6.60
N SER A 5 5.72 4.46 5.33
CA SER A 5 4.83 4.95 4.27
C SER A 5 4.40 3.78 3.40
N ILE A 6 3.09 3.57 3.27
CA ILE A 6 2.53 2.52 2.41
C ILE A 6 1.96 3.20 1.17
N ILE A 7 2.47 2.84 0.01
CA ILE A 7 2.07 3.40 -1.28
C ILE A 7 1.20 2.38 -2.01
N LEU A 8 0.01 2.80 -2.41
CA LEU A 8 -0.94 2.01 -3.17
C LEU A 8 -1.26 2.72 -4.50
N PRO A 9 -0.61 2.33 -5.61
CA PRO A 9 -1.03 2.75 -6.94
C PRO A 9 -2.39 2.15 -7.26
N VAL A 10 -3.31 2.96 -7.77
CA VAL A 10 -4.68 2.53 -8.11
C VAL A 10 -5.07 3.03 -9.50
N PHE A 11 -5.75 2.17 -10.26
CA PHE A 11 -6.34 2.52 -11.55
C PHE A 11 -7.62 1.70 -11.78
N ASN A 12 -8.78 2.38 -11.73
CA ASN A 12 -10.10 1.75 -11.91
C ASN A 12 -10.34 0.57 -10.96
N GLU A 13 -10.19 0.81 -9.66
CA GLU A 13 -10.24 -0.22 -8.60
C GLU A 13 -11.50 -0.11 -7.71
N GLU A 14 -12.62 0.46 -8.22
CA GLU A 14 -13.83 0.70 -7.41
C GLU A 14 -14.37 -0.57 -6.75
N ILE A 15 -14.30 -1.72 -7.43
CA ILE A 15 -14.78 -3.00 -6.91
C ILE A 15 -13.80 -3.55 -5.86
N ARG A 16 -12.51 -3.52 -6.16
CA ARG A 16 -11.48 -4.08 -5.28
C ARG A 16 -11.33 -3.29 -3.99
N LEU A 17 -11.45 -1.96 -4.04
CA LEU A 17 -11.37 -1.10 -2.88
C LEU A 17 -12.42 -1.43 -1.80
N LYS A 18 -13.59 -1.97 -2.16
CA LYS A 18 -14.59 -2.42 -1.19
C LYS A 18 -14.05 -3.50 -0.23
N LYS A 19 -13.14 -4.34 -0.71
CA LYS A 19 -12.49 -5.39 0.10
C LYS A 19 -11.20 -4.87 0.76
N THR A 20 -10.45 -4.05 0.07
CA THR A 20 -9.13 -3.57 0.49
C THR A 20 -9.21 -2.56 1.63
N LEU A 21 -10.12 -1.59 1.55
CA LEU A 21 -10.19 -0.51 2.54
C LEU A 21 -10.51 -0.99 3.97
N PRO A 22 -11.44 -1.92 4.22
CA PRO A 22 -11.65 -2.47 5.56
C PRO A 22 -10.40 -3.16 6.15
N ILE A 23 -9.62 -3.85 5.30
CA ILE A 23 -8.38 -4.52 5.72
C ILE A 23 -7.33 -3.48 6.13
N LEU A 24 -7.15 -2.45 5.32
CA LEU A 24 -6.23 -1.34 5.62
C LEU A 24 -6.64 -0.59 6.88
N GLU A 25 -7.94 -0.34 7.06
CA GLU A 25 -8.44 0.30 8.26
C GLU A 25 -8.13 -0.53 9.52
N LYS A 26 -8.40 -1.84 9.47
CA LYS A 26 -8.06 -2.75 10.56
C LYS A 26 -6.57 -2.73 10.88
N PHE A 27 -5.73 -2.79 9.85
CA PHE A 27 -4.28 -2.68 9.99
C PHE A 27 -3.86 -1.39 10.69
N LEU A 28 -4.37 -0.23 10.26
CA LEU A 28 -4.06 1.07 10.87
C LEU A 28 -4.51 1.16 12.32
N ARG A 29 -5.70 0.63 12.65
CA ARG A 29 -6.21 0.58 14.03
C ARG A 29 -5.31 -0.24 14.95
N LEU A 30 -4.80 -1.37 14.48
CA LEU A 30 -3.91 -2.25 15.25
C LEU A 30 -2.48 -1.69 15.35
N SER A 31 -2.10 -0.81 14.44
CA SER A 31 -0.74 -0.24 14.33
C SER A 31 -0.59 1.14 14.99
N LYS A 32 -1.48 1.55 15.89
CA LYS A 32 -1.51 2.89 16.50
C LYS A 32 -0.21 3.33 17.18
N LYS A 33 0.61 2.37 17.65
CA LYS A 33 1.92 2.65 18.27
C LYS A 33 3.01 2.99 17.23
N ASN A 34 2.73 2.82 15.95
CA ASN A 34 3.64 3.07 14.85
C ASN A 34 3.27 4.36 14.10
N ARG A 35 4.27 5.01 13.50
CA ARG A 35 4.06 6.16 12.62
C ARG A 35 3.81 5.65 11.20
N ILE A 36 2.53 5.49 10.84
CA ILE A 36 2.14 4.97 9.53
C ILE A 36 1.38 6.02 8.74
N GLU A 37 1.70 6.15 7.46
CA GLU A 37 0.90 6.89 6.48
C GLU A 37 0.52 5.98 5.32
N LEU A 38 -0.69 6.18 4.77
CA LEU A 38 -1.12 5.59 3.51
C LEU A 38 -1.13 6.67 2.42
N ILE A 39 -0.59 6.33 1.27
CA ILE A 39 -0.55 7.21 0.10
C ILE A 39 -1.18 6.45 -1.07
N PHE A 40 -2.42 6.79 -1.40
CA PHE A 40 -3.05 6.32 -2.62
C PHE A 40 -2.61 7.20 -3.78
N VAL A 41 -2.26 6.58 -4.90
CA VAL A 41 -1.89 7.30 -6.12
C VAL A 41 -2.80 6.81 -7.25
N SER A 42 -3.79 7.62 -7.61
CA SER A 42 -4.75 7.32 -8.65
C SER A 42 -4.22 7.77 -10.01
N ASP A 43 -3.90 6.77 -10.82
CA ASP A 43 -3.29 6.91 -12.14
C ASP A 43 -4.35 7.10 -13.23
N GLY A 44 -5.06 8.24 -13.17
CA GLY A 44 -6.07 8.57 -14.17
C GLY A 44 -7.34 7.72 -14.08
N SER A 45 -7.76 7.28 -12.88
CA SER A 45 -9.01 6.50 -12.72
C SER A 45 -10.23 7.31 -13.17
N ILE A 46 -11.07 6.68 -14.00
CA ILE A 46 -12.29 7.26 -14.57
C ILE A 46 -13.58 6.71 -13.92
N ASP A 47 -13.47 5.62 -13.15
CA ASP A 47 -14.55 5.03 -12.37
C ASP A 47 -14.76 5.73 -11.01
N LYS A 48 -15.47 5.10 -10.08
CA LYS A 48 -15.72 5.66 -8.75
C LYS A 48 -14.53 5.57 -7.78
N THR A 49 -13.35 5.08 -8.21
CA THR A 49 -12.16 4.93 -7.38
C THR A 49 -11.84 6.19 -6.58
N ASN A 50 -11.70 7.34 -7.25
CA ASN A 50 -11.36 8.60 -6.59
C ASN A 50 -12.42 9.05 -5.58
N ARG A 51 -13.70 8.86 -5.89
CA ARG A 51 -14.80 9.18 -4.98
C ARG A 51 -14.78 8.32 -3.72
N ILE A 52 -14.54 7.01 -3.89
CA ILE A 52 -14.44 6.06 -2.77
C ILE A 52 -13.27 6.43 -1.85
N LEU A 53 -12.11 6.71 -2.42
CA LEU A 53 -10.91 7.08 -1.65
C LEU A 53 -11.10 8.40 -0.90
N LYS A 54 -11.64 9.44 -1.53
CA LYS A 54 -11.94 10.71 -0.86
C LYS A 54 -12.89 10.51 0.33
N LYS A 55 -13.97 9.71 0.14
CA LYS A 55 -14.88 9.37 1.24
C LYS A 55 -14.18 8.64 2.37
N PHE A 56 -13.34 7.66 2.06
CA PHE A 56 -12.57 6.91 3.05
C PHE A 56 -11.63 7.81 3.86
N ILE A 57 -10.91 8.71 3.21
CA ILE A 57 -9.99 9.66 3.86
C ILE A 57 -10.74 10.58 4.82
N ASN A 58 -11.86 11.16 4.37
CA ASN A 58 -12.64 12.12 5.16
C ASN A 58 -13.30 11.49 6.41
N LEU A 59 -13.63 10.20 6.36
CA LEU A 59 -14.27 9.49 7.46
C LEU A 59 -13.29 8.97 8.50
N LYS A 60 -11.98 9.00 8.23
CA LYS A 60 -10.97 8.34 9.07
C LYS A 60 -9.97 9.33 9.64
N LYS A 61 -9.69 9.16 10.95
CA LYS A 61 -8.67 9.93 11.67
C LYS A 61 -7.28 9.27 11.55
N PHE A 62 -6.89 8.91 10.33
CA PHE A 62 -5.58 8.34 10.04
C PHE A 62 -4.80 9.25 9.10
N ASN A 63 -3.49 9.10 9.08
CA ASN A 63 -2.65 9.80 8.12
C ASN A 63 -2.75 9.13 6.74
N ILE A 64 -3.73 9.57 5.96
CA ILE A 64 -4.03 9.04 4.63
C ILE A 64 -4.06 10.20 3.63
N SER A 65 -3.44 10.03 2.49
CA SER A 65 -3.45 11.00 1.40
C SER A 65 -3.77 10.36 0.05
N LEU A 66 -4.32 11.16 -0.85
CA LEU A 66 -4.61 10.80 -2.23
C LEU A 66 -3.87 11.77 -3.16
N ILE A 67 -3.08 11.22 -4.07
CA ILE A 67 -2.58 11.89 -5.27
C ILE A 67 -3.45 11.38 -6.42
N ALA A 68 -4.10 12.27 -7.15
CA ALA A 68 -4.88 11.90 -8.33
C ALA A 68 -4.55 12.84 -9.48
N TYR A 69 -4.38 12.28 -10.66
CA TYR A 69 -4.19 13.04 -11.88
C TYR A 69 -5.08 12.50 -12.99
N LYS A 70 -5.25 13.30 -14.04
CA LYS A 70 -6.31 13.09 -15.04
C LYS A 70 -6.00 11.96 -16.03
N ASN A 71 -4.74 11.86 -16.45
CA ASN A 71 -4.35 10.92 -17.51
C ASN A 71 -3.63 9.71 -16.91
N ASN A 72 -3.91 8.50 -17.43
CA ASN A 72 -3.14 7.33 -17.08
C ASN A 72 -1.72 7.45 -17.68
N VAL A 73 -0.71 7.35 -16.82
CA VAL A 73 0.72 7.46 -17.19
C VAL A 73 1.45 6.15 -16.92
N GLY A 74 0.83 5.26 -16.18
CA GLY A 74 1.34 3.93 -15.85
C GLY A 74 1.80 3.77 -14.40
N LYS A 75 1.78 2.52 -13.94
CA LYS A 75 2.06 2.15 -12.54
C LYS A 75 3.40 2.68 -12.03
N GLY A 76 4.45 2.62 -12.86
CA GLY A 76 5.78 3.11 -12.46
C GLY A 76 5.79 4.60 -12.12
N TYR A 77 5.07 5.43 -12.88
CA TYR A 77 4.92 6.84 -12.59
C TYR A 77 4.11 7.06 -11.30
N ALA A 78 3.03 6.33 -11.11
CA ALA A 78 2.24 6.39 -9.88
C ALA A 78 3.10 6.04 -8.65
N VAL A 79 3.90 4.98 -8.72
CA VAL A 79 4.86 4.61 -7.66
C VAL A 79 5.83 5.75 -7.39
N LYS A 80 6.48 6.31 -8.43
CA LYS A 80 7.39 7.45 -8.30
C LYS A 80 6.73 8.62 -7.56
N ARG A 81 5.50 8.98 -7.91
CA ARG A 81 4.75 10.07 -7.25
C ARG A 81 4.48 9.76 -5.77
N GLY A 82 4.15 8.52 -5.46
CA GLY A 82 3.97 8.07 -4.07
C GLY A 82 5.26 8.13 -3.27
N VAL A 83 6.36 7.63 -3.82
CA VAL A 83 7.69 7.67 -3.17
C VAL A 83 8.13 9.11 -2.87
N LEU A 84 7.97 10.03 -3.82
CA LEU A 84 8.30 11.45 -3.63
C LEU A 84 7.42 12.15 -2.58
N LYS A 85 6.23 11.62 -2.28
CA LYS A 85 5.33 12.13 -1.24
C LYS A 85 5.61 11.54 0.13
N ALA A 86 6.19 10.35 0.19
CA ALA A 86 6.45 9.61 1.42
C ALA A 86 7.36 10.39 2.38
N LYS A 87 7.01 10.38 3.67
CA LYS A 87 7.73 11.13 4.72
C LYS A 87 8.37 10.23 5.76
N ASN A 88 8.09 8.94 5.73
CA ASN A 88 8.60 7.99 6.71
C ASN A 88 9.88 7.32 6.24
N GLN A 89 10.62 6.75 7.18
CA GLN A 89 11.90 6.10 6.94
C GLN A 89 11.80 4.88 6.01
N TRP A 90 10.73 4.10 6.17
CA TRP A 90 10.47 2.91 5.37
C TRP A 90 9.35 3.17 4.37
N ILE A 91 9.50 2.63 3.18
CA ILE A 91 8.47 2.67 2.14
C ILE A 91 8.10 1.24 1.77
N LEU A 92 6.80 0.94 1.85
CA LEU A 92 6.22 -0.32 1.41
C LEU A 92 5.34 -0.07 0.18
N LEU A 93 5.64 -0.73 -0.92
CA LEU A 93 4.77 -0.75 -2.08
C LEU A 93 3.79 -1.90 -1.93
N CYS A 94 2.50 -1.60 -2.01
CA CYS A 94 1.43 -2.58 -1.98
C CYS A 94 0.51 -2.41 -3.19
N ASP A 95 0.12 -3.51 -3.79
CA ASP A 95 -0.98 -3.52 -4.74
C ASP A 95 -2.34 -3.50 -4.03
N THR A 96 -3.37 -3.03 -4.71
CA THR A 96 -4.72 -2.93 -4.14
C THR A 96 -5.36 -4.28 -3.80
N ASP A 97 -4.87 -5.38 -4.36
CA ASP A 97 -5.30 -6.73 -4.01
C ASP A 97 -4.71 -7.24 -2.68
N LEU A 98 -3.74 -6.49 -2.11
CA LEU A 98 -3.01 -6.85 -0.90
C LEU A 98 -2.42 -8.27 -0.95
N SER A 99 -1.97 -8.72 -2.12
CA SER A 99 -1.26 -10.00 -2.24
C SER A 99 -0.06 -10.06 -1.29
N VAL A 100 0.53 -8.91 -0.97
CA VAL A 100 1.41 -8.74 0.19
C VAL A 100 0.67 -7.88 1.22
N HIS A 101 0.18 -8.51 2.29
CA HIS A 101 -0.51 -7.80 3.35
C HIS A 101 0.46 -6.88 4.12
N PRO A 102 0.07 -5.65 4.50
CA PRO A 102 0.97 -4.72 5.22
C PRO A 102 1.58 -5.28 6.52
N ASN A 103 0.92 -6.22 7.20
CA ASN A 103 1.50 -6.90 8.36
C ASN A 103 2.76 -7.71 8.03
N GLN A 104 3.00 -8.04 6.77
CA GLN A 104 4.22 -8.75 6.38
C GLN A 104 5.46 -7.89 6.62
N PHE A 105 5.35 -6.57 6.44
CA PHE A 105 6.42 -5.64 6.80
C PHE A 105 6.78 -5.74 8.28
N ASN A 106 5.78 -5.78 9.18
CA ASN A 106 6.03 -5.93 10.61
C ASN A 106 6.79 -7.23 10.93
N LYS A 107 6.40 -8.34 10.29
CA LYS A 107 7.11 -9.61 10.46
C LYS A 107 8.57 -9.49 10.03
N TRP A 108 8.85 -8.97 8.85
CA TRP A 108 10.21 -8.78 8.35
C TRP A 108 11.03 -7.84 9.22
N PHE A 109 10.43 -6.76 9.69
CA PHE A 109 11.09 -5.79 10.54
C PHE A 109 11.46 -6.35 11.91
N PHE A 110 10.52 -6.99 12.59
CA PHE A 110 10.75 -7.54 13.93
C PHE A 110 11.60 -8.81 13.93
N SER A 111 11.60 -9.59 12.85
CA SER A 111 12.51 -10.73 12.68
C SER A 111 13.92 -10.33 12.25
N LYS A 112 14.20 -9.02 12.11
CA LYS A 112 15.48 -8.46 11.62
C LYS A 112 15.88 -8.92 10.20
N MET A 113 14.91 -9.40 9.41
CA MET A 113 15.13 -9.76 8.01
C MET A 113 15.41 -8.52 7.15
N ILE A 114 14.91 -7.34 7.57
CA ILE A 114 15.20 -6.06 6.95
C ILE A 114 15.93 -5.15 7.95
N ASN A 115 16.86 -4.36 7.45
CA ASN A 115 17.62 -3.41 8.25
C ASN A 115 17.95 -2.15 7.42
N SER A 116 18.36 -1.08 8.08
CA SER A 116 18.63 0.21 7.43
C SER A 116 19.87 0.24 6.54
N ASN A 117 20.67 -0.83 6.52
CA ASN A 117 21.92 -0.88 5.74
C ASN A 117 21.69 -1.26 4.27
N LYS A 118 20.47 -1.57 3.87
CA LYS A 118 20.09 -1.92 2.50
C LYS A 118 19.15 -0.88 1.93
N CYS A 119 19.30 -0.62 0.62
CA CYS A 119 18.44 0.36 -0.07
C CYS A 119 17.08 -0.18 -0.47
N ALA A 120 16.97 -1.48 -0.76
CA ALA A 120 15.73 -2.11 -1.21
C ALA A 120 15.64 -3.58 -0.80
N TYR A 121 14.41 -4.04 -0.58
CA TYR A 121 14.05 -5.43 -0.31
C TYR A 121 12.90 -5.83 -1.23
N TYR A 122 13.01 -7.00 -1.82
CA TYR A 122 12.01 -7.53 -2.74
C TYR A 122 11.46 -8.84 -2.20
N GLY A 123 10.13 -8.97 -2.11
CA GLY A 123 9.48 -10.25 -1.89
C GLY A 123 9.54 -11.09 -3.16
N SER A 124 10.08 -12.29 -3.09
CA SER A 124 10.06 -13.25 -4.20
C SER A 124 8.99 -14.31 -3.96
N ARG A 125 8.24 -14.66 -5.01
CA ARG A 125 7.31 -15.80 -4.98
C ARG A 125 8.02 -17.13 -5.21
N GLU A 126 9.22 -17.09 -5.73
CA GLU A 126 10.04 -18.26 -6.09
C GLU A 126 11.01 -18.68 -4.98
N HIS A 127 11.08 -17.89 -3.90
CA HIS A 127 11.92 -18.25 -2.77
C HIS A 127 11.36 -19.50 -2.07
N GLN A 128 12.21 -20.43 -1.66
CA GLN A 128 11.84 -21.71 -1.04
C GLN A 128 10.92 -21.58 0.18
N ASP A 129 11.06 -20.50 0.95
CA ASP A 129 10.22 -20.21 2.13
C ASP A 129 8.95 -19.42 1.80
N SER A 130 8.67 -19.18 0.51
CA SER A 130 7.51 -18.40 0.10
C SER A 130 6.25 -19.25 0.12
N VAL A 131 5.23 -18.81 0.88
CA VAL A 131 3.90 -19.42 0.86
C VAL A 131 3.05 -18.70 -0.18
N VAL A 132 2.88 -19.29 -1.34
CA VAL A 132 2.06 -18.76 -2.43
C VAL A 132 0.71 -19.46 -2.45
N LYS A 133 -0.37 -18.68 -2.18
CA LYS A 133 -1.75 -19.15 -2.39
C LYS A 133 -2.18 -18.73 -3.80
N ALA A 134 -1.97 -19.59 -4.78
CA ALA A 134 -2.47 -19.38 -6.12
C ALA A 134 -3.92 -19.88 -6.21
N SER A 135 -4.83 -19.09 -6.82
CA SER A 135 -6.11 -19.63 -7.26
C SER A 135 -5.91 -20.43 -8.55
N LEU A 136 -6.55 -21.58 -8.66
CA LEU A 136 -6.52 -22.44 -9.86
C LEU A 136 -7.15 -21.80 -11.12
N ALA A 137 -7.71 -20.59 -10.99
CA ALA A 137 -8.33 -19.84 -12.09
C ALA A 137 -7.40 -18.73 -12.57
N ARG A 138 -6.57 -19.03 -13.53
CA ARG A 138 -5.99 -18.12 -14.50
C ARG A 138 -6.11 -18.71 -15.88
#